data_0dda586fd38fb8a570616dbf958f1697
#
_entry.id   0dda586fd38fb8a570616dbf958f1697
#
_cell.length_a   1.000
_cell.length_b   1.000
_cell.length_c   1.000
_cell.angle_alpha   90.00
_cell.angle_beta   90.00
_cell.angle_gamma   90.00
#
_symmetry.space_group_name_H-M   'P 1'
#
loop_
_entity.id
_entity.type
_entity.pdbx_description
1 polymer ?
#
loop_
_entity_poly.entity_id
_entity_poly.type
_entity_poly.pdbx_seq_one_letter_code
_entity_poly.pdbx_strand_id
1 'polypeptide(L)'
;MNKNKLKLARNKVDQLDQKIFNLIKKRTQTVKYMLSLKKYKNQIVDHKRINTILKNVRNKSIKNRIDPKITRRIWTSMIWGFVDFQRKNFRKK
;
A
#
# COMPACT_ATOMS: atom_id res chain seq x y z
N MET A 1 22.10 16.45 -23.39
CA MET A 1 21.18 15.64 -24.17
C MET A 1 20.47 14.63 -23.31
N ASN A 2 20.68 13.33 -23.55
CA ASN A 2 19.95 12.28 -22.84
C ASN A 2 20.17 12.29 -21.32
N LYS A 3 21.40 12.64 -20.88
CA LYS A 3 21.69 12.72 -19.45
C LYS A 3 20.84 13.76 -18.73
N ASN A 4 20.66 14.94 -19.34
CA ASN A 4 19.85 16.00 -18.74
C ASN A 4 18.36 15.61 -18.71
N LYS A 5 17.86 15.04 -19.80
CA LYS A 5 16.47 14.58 -19.89
C LYS A 5 16.21 13.46 -18.89
N LEU A 6 17.14 12.52 -18.74
CA LEU A 6 17.02 11.43 -17.78
C LEU A 6 17.01 11.94 -16.34
N LYS A 7 17.89 12.91 -16.05
CA LYS A 7 17.93 13.53 -14.72
C LYS A 7 16.62 14.22 -14.39
N LEU A 8 16.05 14.97 -15.35
CA LEU A 8 14.74 15.61 -15.15
C LEU A 8 13.63 14.61 -14.93
N ALA A 9 13.64 13.50 -15.68
CA ALA A 9 12.65 12.43 -15.50
C ALA A 9 12.79 11.77 -14.12
N ARG A 10 14.01 11.53 -13.65
CA ARG A 10 14.24 11.01 -12.31
C ARG A 10 13.76 11.95 -11.21
N ASN A 11 13.95 13.26 -11.42
CA ASN A 11 13.41 14.24 -10.47
C ASN A 11 11.88 14.18 -10.38
N LYS A 12 11.22 13.95 -11.52
CA LYS A 12 9.76 13.75 -11.52
C LYS A 12 9.36 12.49 -10.76
N VAL A 13 10.11 11.41 -10.92
CA VAL A 13 9.88 10.18 -10.17
C VAL A 13 10.04 10.44 -8.67
N ASP A 14 11.08 11.18 -8.26
CA ASP A 14 11.31 11.52 -6.86
C ASP A 14 10.13 12.31 -6.28
N GLN A 15 9.58 13.24 -7.06
CA GLN A 15 8.41 14.01 -6.63
C GLN A 15 7.17 13.12 -6.46
N LEU A 16 6.98 12.16 -7.37
CA LEU A 16 5.90 11.19 -7.27
C LEU A 16 6.07 10.29 -6.05
N ASP A 17 7.31 9.84 -5.81
CA ASP A 17 7.62 9.02 -4.65
C ASP A 17 7.30 9.76 -3.35
N GLN A 18 7.56 11.06 -3.30
CA GLN A 18 7.23 11.86 -2.13
C GLN A 18 5.71 11.87 -1.89
N LYS A 19 4.92 11.97 -2.96
CA LYS A 19 3.45 11.91 -2.86
C LYS A 19 2.99 10.54 -2.39
N ILE A 20 3.58 9.48 -2.93
CA ILE A 20 3.29 8.10 -2.51
C ILE A 20 3.61 7.94 -1.03
N PHE A 21 4.78 8.41 -0.59
CA PHE A 21 5.19 8.34 0.81
C PHE A 21 4.19 9.04 1.72
N ASN A 22 3.75 10.23 1.34
CA ASN A 22 2.76 10.99 2.13
C ASN A 22 1.43 10.24 2.24
N LEU A 23 1.02 9.55 1.17
CA LEU A 23 -0.19 8.72 1.18
C LEU A 23 -0.02 7.49 2.07
N ILE A 24 1.15 6.87 2.05
CA ILE A 24 1.47 5.74 2.93
C ILE A 24 1.43 6.21 4.40
N LYS A 25 1.94 7.40 4.68
CA LYS A 25 1.87 8.00 6.01
C LYS A 25 0.42 8.11 6.48
N LYS A 26 -0.46 8.62 5.63
CA LYS A 26 -1.90 8.73 5.94
C LYS A 26 -2.54 7.37 6.14
N ARG A 27 -2.18 6.42 5.28
CA ARG A 27 -2.69 5.04 5.38
C ARG A 27 -2.25 4.40 6.70
N THR A 28 -1.02 4.65 7.12
CA THR A 28 -0.50 4.16 8.40
C THR A 28 -1.33 4.69 9.57
N GLN A 29 -1.66 5.97 9.55
CA GLN A 29 -2.48 6.59 10.59
C GLN A 29 -3.88 5.96 10.63
N THR A 30 -4.46 5.70 9.47
CA THR A 30 -5.77 5.05 9.37
C THR A 30 -5.73 3.61 9.87
N VAL A 31 -4.67 2.87 9.52
CA VAL A 31 -4.49 1.49 9.99
C VAL A 31 -4.31 1.45 11.51
N LYS A 32 -3.58 2.39 12.08
CA LYS A 32 -3.45 2.52 13.54
C LYS A 32 -4.81 2.71 14.21
N TYR A 33 -5.63 3.57 13.63
CA TYR A 33 -6.98 3.79 14.13
C TYR A 33 -7.81 2.51 14.04
N MET A 34 -7.79 1.85 12.88
CA MET A 34 -8.50 0.58 12.68
C MET A 34 -8.05 -0.48 13.70
N LEU A 35 -6.75 -0.55 13.95
CA LEU A 35 -6.20 -1.48 14.92
C LEU A 35 -6.76 -1.23 16.32
N SER A 36 -6.94 0.03 16.69
CA SER A 36 -7.49 0.40 18.00
C SER A 36 -8.94 -0.08 18.17
N LEU A 37 -9.65 -0.31 17.07
CA LEU A 37 -11.04 -0.77 17.08
C LEU A 37 -11.16 -2.30 17.15
N LYS A 38 -10.07 -3.02 16.89
CA LYS A 38 -10.08 -4.48 16.87
C LYS A 38 -9.97 -5.03 18.28
N LYS A 39 -10.87 -5.95 18.62
CA LYS A 39 -10.91 -6.59 19.94
C LYS A 39 -10.03 -7.83 20.00
N TYR A 40 -9.89 -8.53 18.87
CA TYR A 40 -9.22 -9.82 18.81
C TYR A 40 -8.12 -9.81 17.77
N LYS A 41 -7.02 -10.48 18.07
CA LYS A 41 -5.86 -10.55 17.18
C LYS A 41 -6.19 -11.20 15.83
N ASN A 42 -7.14 -12.14 15.81
CA ASN A 42 -7.56 -12.80 14.58
C ASN A 42 -8.31 -11.88 13.61
N GLN A 43 -8.68 -10.68 14.04
CA GLN A 43 -9.31 -9.68 13.17
C GLN A 43 -8.29 -8.95 12.30
N ILE A 44 -6.99 -9.12 12.55
CA ILE A 44 -5.93 -8.42 11.80
C ILE A 44 -5.86 -8.91 10.36
N VAL A 45 -5.88 -10.23 10.15
CA VAL A 45 -5.83 -10.79 8.80
C VAL A 45 -7.24 -11.11 8.33
N ASP A 46 -7.73 -10.32 7.39
CA ASP A 46 -9.02 -10.53 6.75
C ASP A 46 -8.76 -10.97 5.31
N HIS A 47 -8.69 -12.27 5.08
CA HIS A 47 -8.38 -12.83 3.76
C HIS A 47 -9.39 -12.42 2.70
N LYS A 48 -10.65 -12.34 3.05
CA LYS A 48 -11.70 -11.90 2.13
C LYS A 48 -11.46 -10.44 1.69
N ARG A 49 -11.13 -9.59 2.64
CA ARG A 49 -10.83 -8.18 2.35
C ARG A 49 -9.58 -8.04 1.49
N ILE A 50 -8.53 -8.79 1.81
CA ILE A 50 -7.28 -8.79 1.03
C ILE A 50 -7.55 -9.20 -0.42
N ASN A 51 -8.30 -10.27 -0.62
CA ASN A 51 -8.64 -10.74 -1.97
C ASN A 51 -9.45 -9.69 -2.74
N THR A 52 -10.38 -9.02 -2.08
CA THR A 52 -11.17 -7.94 -2.68
C THR A 52 -10.28 -6.78 -3.12
N ILE A 53 -9.35 -6.36 -2.25
CA ILE A 53 -8.43 -5.27 -2.57
C ILE A 53 -7.58 -5.63 -3.78
N LEU A 54 -6.98 -6.83 -3.79
CA LEU A 54 -6.10 -7.26 -4.88
C LEU A 54 -6.86 -7.38 -6.19
N LYS A 55 -8.09 -7.88 -6.17
CA LYS A 55 -8.95 -7.95 -7.36
C LYS A 55 -9.25 -6.56 -7.90
N ASN A 56 -9.63 -5.63 -7.02
CA ASN A 56 -9.94 -4.27 -7.41
C ASN A 56 -8.72 -3.55 -8.01
N VAL A 57 -7.54 -3.73 -7.40
CA VAL A 57 -6.30 -3.15 -7.89
C VAL A 57 -5.95 -3.71 -9.26
N ARG A 58 -6.11 -5.03 -9.46
CA ARG A 58 -5.87 -5.65 -10.75
C ARG A 58 -6.78 -5.08 -11.83
N ASN A 59 -8.08 -5.01 -11.57
CA ASN A 59 -9.05 -4.51 -12.54
C ASN A 59 -8.79 -3.05 -12.89
N LYS A 60 -8.48 -2.24 -11.89
CA LYS A 60 -8.14 -0.82 -12.06
C LYS A 60 -6.86 -0.67 -12.88
N SER A 61 -5.87 -1.52 -12.64
CA SER A 61 -4.60 -1.49 -13.37
C SER A 61 -4.83 -1.77 -14.85
N ILE A 62 -5.56 -2.83 -15.16
CA ILE A 62 -5.88 -3.18 -16.55
C ILE A 62 -6.62 -2.05 -17.24
N LYS A 63 -7.63 -1.50 -16.58
CA LYS A 63 -8.41 -0.38 -17.14
C LYS A 63 -7.56 0.85 -17.42
N ASN A 64 -6.54 1.10 -16.61
CA ASN A 64 -5.69 2.28 -16.73
C ASN A 64 -4.37 1.98 -17.43
N ARG A 65 -4.23 0.82 -18.06
CA ARG A 65 -3.04 0.42 -18.82
C ARG A 65 -1.77 0.41 -17.98
N ILE A 66 -1.89 0.02 -16.72
CA ILE A 66 -0.77 -0.21 -15.83
C ILE A 66 -0.54 -1.71 -15.76
N ASP A 67 0.72 -2.14 -15.84
CA ASP A 67 1.06 -3.55 -15.74
C ASP A 67 0.58 -4.09 -14.37
N PRO A 68 -0.36 -5.06 -14.35
CA PRO A 68 -0.88 -5.59 -13.10
C PRO A 68 0.18 -6.25 -12.22
N LYS A 69 1.31 -6.68 -12.77
CA LYS A 69 2.42 -7.23 -11.98
C LYS A 69 3.01 -6.17 -11.06
N ILE A 70 3.12 -4.92 -11.54
CA ILE A 70 3.67 -3.82 -10.74
C ILE A 70 2.77 -3.54 -9.54
N THR A 71 1.50 -3.30 -9.80
CA THR A 71 0.55 -2.96 -8.74
C THR A 71 0.31 -4.13 -7.80
N ARG A 72 0.29 -5.37 -8.31
CA ARG A 72 0.16 -6.54 -7.46
C ARG A 72 1.30 -6.65 -6.45
N ARG A 73 2.55 -6.45 -6.91
CA ARG A 73 3.71 -6.51 -6.02
C ARG A 73 3.66 -5.43 -4.96
N ILE A 74 3.31 -4.21 -5.37
CA ILE A 74 3.22 -3.08 -4.44
C ILE A 74 2.14 -3.34 -3.38
N TRP A 75 0.92 -3.67 -3.82
CA TRP A 75 -0.19 -3.87 -2.89
C TRP A 75 -0.02 -5.09 -2.00
N THR A 76 0.48 -6.19 -2.55
CA THR A 76 0.75 -7.39 -1.75
C THR A 76 1.75 -7.09 -0.64
N SER A 77 2.88 -6.45 -0.99
CA SER A 77 3.91 -6.10 0.00
C SER A 77 3.39 -5.11 1.03
N MET A 78 2.64 -4.11 0.58
CA MET A 78 2.06 -3.10 1.47
C MET A 78 1.06 -3.73 2.45
N ILE A 79 0.14 -4.54 1.95
CA ILE A 79 -0.87 -5.19 2.78
C ILE A 79 -0.20 -6.03 3.88
N TRP A 80 0.75 -6.88 3.50
CA TRP A 80 1.43 -7.75 4.47
C TRP A 80 2.36 -6.99 5.40
N GLY A 81 2.96 -5.89 4.94
CA GLY A 81 3.72 -4.99 5.80
C GLY A 81 2.83 -4.40 6.89
N PHE A 82 1.62 -3.98 6.55
CA PHE A 82 0.67 -3.45 7.52
C PHE A 82 0.08 -4.56 8.42
N VAL A 83 -0.06 -5.78 7.91
CA VAL A 83 -0.45 -6.92 8.75
C VAL A 83 0.62 -7.15 9.83
N ASP A 84 1.89 -7.19 9.44
CA ASP A 84 2.99 -7.39 10.38
C ASP A 84 3.04 -6.27 11.43
N PHE A 85 2.86 -5.03 10.98
CA PHE A 85 2.78 -3.87 11.87
C PHE A 85 1.65 -4.03 12.90
N GLN A 86 0.47 -4.45 12.45
CA GLN A 86 -0.68 -4.63 13.34
C GLN A 86 -0.44 -5.78 14.33
N ARG A 87 0.13 -6.89 13.89
CA ARG A 87 0.45 -8.03 14.78
C ARG A 87 1.42 -7.61 15.87
N LYS A 88 2.42 -6.82 15.52
CA LYS A 88 3.43 -6.33 16.47
C LYS A 88 2.84 -5.35 17.48
N ASN A 89 1.89 -4.54 17.07
CA ASN A 89 1.35 -3.45 17.88
C ASN A 89 -0.03 -3.72 18.46
N PHE A 90 -0.55 -4.92 18.25
CA PHE A 90 -1.85 -5.27 18.82
C PHE A 90 -1.76 -5.33 20.34
N ARG A 91 -2.70 -4.65 21.00
CA ARG A 91 -2.80 -4.64 22.44
C ARG A 91 -4.13 -5.22 22.88
N LYS A 92 -4.06 -6.26 23.68
CA LYS A 92 -5.23 -6.90 24.26
C LYS A 92 -5.96 -5.92 25.16
N LYS A 93 -7.25 -5.77 24.91
CA LYS A 93 -8.10 -4.87 25.71
C LYS A 93 -8.77 -5.60 26.84
#